data_a2d04bac65fc704619418eaa344fb740
#
_entry.id   a2d04bac65fc704619418eaa344fb740
#
_cell.length_a   1.000
_cell.length_b   1.000
_cell.length_c   1.000
_cell.angle_alpha   90.00
_cell.angle_beta   90.00
_cell.angle_gamma   90.00
#
_symmetry.space_group_name_H-M   'P 1'
#
loop_
_entity.id
_entity.type
_entity.pdbx_description
1 polymer ?
#
loop_
_entity_poly.entity_id
_entity_poly.type
_entity_poly.pdbx_seq_one_letter_code
_entity_poly.pdbx_strand_id
1 'polypeptide(L)'
;MRLFSNEQYCRIFELCNSKPKDKTWDDIAKQLNTEFGGLDVSSSCYRKCYQYYMLMNNALKAKGETAVATRILSISDTHVPFELPIDTLSDYKGRVDILQLNGDICDCQAISKFGKVYRVSPMEEIIKARKYVIDMIEYVQPKKVVVTYGNHDIRFQNYLAKNLDNEIAELMPKTSLELIFVDGFNHYNKREGTKSWYAPISQLFPYVKIDYADNWWTQIGDTIFAHPSAFSSGILKTAEKAMHFFRNEGLMFSELVMAHTHRVGEYYIGNTRIIEQGAFSDVSKNNYSNGQLYNSQKEGFVYLCQDINGKTIREKTELVALN
;
A
#
# COMPACT_ATOMS: atom_id res chain seq x y z
N MET A 1 -9.85 18.00 -25.49
CA MET A 1 -10.15 18.20 -24.05
C MET A 1 -8.87 17.88 -23.29
N ARG A 2 -8.36 18.79 -22.46
CA ARG A 2 -7.16 18.51 -21.67
C ARG A 2 -7.53 17.47 -20.61
N LEU A 3 -6.78 16.37 -20.54
CA LEU A 3 -6.97 15.35 -19.51
C LEU A 3 -6.18 15.77 -18.26
N PHE A 4 -6.85 15.82 -17.14
CA PHE A 4 -6.23 15.99 -15.83
C PHE A 4 -5.83 14.62 -15.27
N SER A 5 -4.88 14.59 -14.35
CA SER A 5 -4.64 13.38 -13.55
C SER A 5 -5.82 13.11 -12.59
N ASN A 6 -5.94 11.91 -12.07
CA ASN A 6 -7.00 11.59 -11.11
C ASN A 6 -6.91 12.49 -9.86
N GLU A 7 -5.68 12.76 -9.37
CA GLU A 7 -5.47 13.65 -8.22
C GLU A 7 -5.95 15.07 -8.54
N GLN A 8 -5.66 15.55 -9.76
CA GLN A 8 -6.15 16.86 -10.21
C GLN A 8 -7.67 16.88 -10.34
N TYR A 9 -8.30 15.81 -10.84
CA TYR A 9 -9.76 15.70 -10.86
C TYR A 9 -10.34 15.70 -9.43
N CYS A 10 -9.79 14.92 -8.51
CA CYS A 10 -10.21 14.93 -7.11
C CYS A 10 -10.15 16.34 -6.52
N ARG A 11 -9.03 17.03 -6.72
CA ARG A 11 -8.82 18.38 -6.22
C ARG A 11 -9.79 19.40 -6.85
N ILE A 12 -10.08 19.28 -8.15
CA ILE A 12 -11.10 20.09 -8.82
C ILE A 12 -12.46 19.91 -8.15
N PHE A 13 -12.85 18.67 -7.88
CA PHE A 13 -14.15 18.37 -7.29
C PHE A 13 -14.27 18.83 -5.85
N GLU A 14 -13.23 18.62 -5.02
CA GLU A 14 -13.20 19.13 -3.64
C GLU A 14 -13.40 20.64 -3.60
N LEU A 15 -12.58 21.37 -4.37
CA LEU A 15 -12.59 22.83 -4.36
C LEU A 15 -13.89 23.39 -4.94
N CYS A 16 -14.42 22.77 -6.01
CA CYS A 16 -15.68 23.19 -6.61
C CYS A 16 -16.90 22.86 -5.73
N ASN A 17 -16.89 21.72 -5.05
CA ASN A 17 -17.98 21.32 -4.17
C ASN A 17 -18.03 22.13 -2.88
N SER A 18 -16.86 22.53 -2.35
CA SER A 18 -16.72 23.38 -1.17
C SER A 18 -16.64 24.88 -1.48
N LYS A 19 -16.94 25.27 -2.73
CA LYS A 19 -16.80 26.66 -3.19
C LYS A 19 -17.57 27.64 -2.29
N PRO A 20 -16.88 28.56 -1.60
CA PRO A 20 -17.53 29.60 -0.81
C PRO A 20 -18.39 30.50 -1.70
N LYS A 21 -19.45 31.07 -1.12
CA LYS A 21 -20.40 31.92 -1.89
C LYS A 21 -19.74 33.20 -2.42
N ASP A 22 -18.73 33.69 -1.75
CA ASP A 22 -17.96 34.91 -2.07
C ASP A 22 -16.88 34.67 -3.13
N LYS A 23 -16.49 33.44 -3.43
CA LYS A 23 -15.52 33.11 -4.48
C LYS A 23 -16.18 32.94 -5.84
N THR A 24 -15.56 33.51 -6.87
CA THR A 24 -15.95 33.35 -8.27
C THR A 24 -15.36 32.07 -8.86
N TRP A 25 -15.82 31.66 -10.04
CA TRP A 25 -15.22 30.55 -10.78
C TRP A 25 -13.80 30.89 -11.28
N ASP A 26 -13.51 32.19 -11.49
CA ASP A 26 -12.18 32.66 -11.90
C ASP A 26 -11.19 32.55 -10.71
N ASP A 27 -11.65 32.79 -9.48
CA ASP A 27 -10.82 32.59 -8.28
C ASP A 27 -10.47 31.09 -8.09
N ILE A 28 -11.44 30.20 -8.31
CA ILE A 28 -11.20 28.76 -8.29
C ILE A 28 -10.19 28.36 -9.38
N ALA A 29 -10.34 28.90 -10.59
CA ALA A 29 -9.43 28.60 -11.69
C ALA A 29 -8.01 29.07 -11.39
N LYS A 30 -7.84 30.31 -10.87
CA LYS A 30 -6.53 30.82 -10.45
C LYS A 30 -5.87 29.92 -9.40
N GLN A 31 -6.64 29.52 -8.40
CA GLN A 31 -6.13 28.66 -7.34
C GLN A 31 -5.67 27.30 -7.91
N LEU A 32 -6.52 26.60 -8.69
CA LEU A 32 -6.20 25.32 -9.29
C LEU A 32 -5.02 25.41 -10.28
N ASN A 33 -4.96 26.46 -11.09
CA ASN A 33 -3.84 26.68 -12.02
C ASN A 33 -2.51 26.81 -11.27
N THR A 34 -2.51 27.51 -10.13
CA THR A 34 -1.32 27.63 -9.27
C THR A 34 -0.96 26.30 -8.63
N GLU A 35 -1.92 25.60 -8.03
CA GLU A 35 -1.71 24.29 -7.39
C GLU A 35 -1.21 23.22 -8.38
N PHE A 36 -1.60 23.31 -9.66
CA PHE A 36 -1.22 22.36 -10.70
C PHE A 36 0.04 22.78 -11.51
N GLY A 37 0.91 23.56 -10.89
CA GLY A 37 2.20 23.92 -11.49
C GLY A 37 2.15 25.02 -12.54
N GLY A 38 1.27 26.02 -12.38
CA GLY A 38 1.16 27.18 -13.27
C GLY A 38 0.45 26.88 -14.59
N LEU A 39 -0.57 26.02 -14.56
CA LEU A 39 -1.43 25.78 -15.72
C LEU A 39 -2.20 27.03 -16.08
N ASP A 40 -2.50 27.17 -17.37
CA ASP A 40 -3.41 28.22 -17.90
C ASP A 40 -4.70 27.54 -18.42
N VAL A 41 -5.56 27.14 -17.48
CA VAL A 41 -6.85 26.53 -17.78
C VAL A 41 -7.97 27.46 -17.38
N SER A 42 -8.90 27.70 -18.30
CA SER A 42 -10.01 28.63 -18.07
C SER A 42 -10.99 28.11 -17.01
N SER A 43 -11.63 29.00 -16.30
CA SER A 43 -12.68 28.70 -15.31
C SER A 43 -13.83 27.91 -15.91
N SER A 44 -14.15 28.14 -17.18
CA SER A 44 -15.20 27.36 -17.89
C SER A 44 -14.82 25.87 -18.07
N CYS A 45 -13.52 25.55 -18.21
CA CYS A 45 -13.04 24.19 -18.31
C CYS A 45 -13.23 23.45 -16.98
N TYR A 46 -12.79 24.03 -15.88
CA TYR A 46 -12.97 23.45 -14.54
C TYR A 46 -14.45 23.29 -14.18
N ARG A 47 -15.26 24.30 -14.47
CA ARG A 47 -16.71 24.25 -14.27
C ARG A 47 -17.36 23.11 -15.07
N LYS A 48 -16.99 22.91 -16.33
CA LYS A 48 -17.48 21.80 -17.15
C LYS A 48 -17.07 20.45 -16.58
N CYS A 49 -15.79 20.29 -16.17
CA CYS A 49 -15.34 19.06 -15.52
C CYS A 49 -16.20 18.72 -14.29
N TYR A 50 -16.42 19.72 -13.42
CA TYR A 50 -17.28 19.56 -12.25
C TYR A 50 -18.73 19.22 -12.62
N GLN A 51 -19.32 19.91 -13.60
CA GLN A 51 -20.68 19.64 -14.05
C GLN A 51 -20.83 18.23 -14.63
N TYR A 52 -19.88 17.77 -15.45
CA TYR A 52 -19.88 16.39 -15.98
C TYR A 52 -19.80 15.35 -14.86
N TYR A 53 -18.95 15.59 -13.88
CA TYR A 53 -18.88 14.71 -12.71
C TYR A 53 -20.21 14.65 -11.97
N MET A 54 -20.83 15.80 -11.70
CA MET A 54 -22.11 15.88 -10.99
C MET A 54 -23.22 15.17 -11.77
N LEU A 55 -23.28 15.34 -13.08
CA LEU A 55 -24.26 14.67 -13.95
C LEU A 55 -24.06 13.14 -13.91
N MET A 56 -22.81 12.67 -14.04
CA MET A 56 -22.48 11.24 -14.01
C MET A 56 -22.78 10.65 -12.65
N ASN A 57 -22.40 11.32 -11.56
CA ASN A 57 -22.68 10.88 -10.21
C ASN A 57 -24.18 10.83 -9.89
N ASN A 58 -24.95 11.82 -10.35
CA ASN A 58 -26.39 11.83 -10.21
C ASN A 58 -27.07 10.69 -11.03
N ALA A 59 -26.56 10.43 -12.23
CA ALA A 59 -27.05 9.33 -13.07
C ALA A 59 -26.77 7.96 -12.43
N LEU A 60 -25.59 7.79 -11.85
CA LEU A 60 -25.21 6.57 -11.11
C LEU A 60 -26.03 6.42 -9.83
N LYS A 61 -26.21 7.50 -9.06
CA LYS A 61 -27.08 7.49 -7.87
C LYS A 61 -28.53 7.15 -8.20
N ALA A 62 -29.04 7.65 -9.34
CA ALA A 62 -30.38 7.31 -9.81
C ALA A 62 -30.52 5.83 -10.16
N LYS A 63 -29.42 5.14 -10.49
CA LYS A 63 -29.33 3.69 -10.69
C LYS A 63 -28.96 2.92 -9.42
N GLY A 64 -28.80 3.60 -8.27
CA GLY A 64 -28.31 3.00 -7.03
C GLY A 64 -26.79 2.70 -7.05
N GLU A 65 -26.04 3.26 -8.02
CA GLU A 65 -24.61 3.04 -8.16
C GLU A 65 -23.78 4.23 -7.66
N THR A 66 -22.62 3.97 -7.07
CA THR A 66 -21.64 5.00 -6.69
C THR A 66 -20.47 4.98 -7.68
N ALA A 67 -20.05 6.17 -8.15
CA ALA A 67 -18.89 6.31 -9.03
C ALA A 67 -17.58 5.97 -8.30
N VAL A 68 -16.76 5.11 -8.91
CA VAL A 68 -15.41 4.82 -8.42
C VAL A 68 -14.48 5.94 -8.87
N ALA A 69 -13.81 6.56 -7.90
CA ALA A 69 -12.79 7.59 -8.14
C ALA A 69 -11.36 7.03 -7.96
N THR A 70 -11.17 6.13 -7.01
CA THR A 70 -9.86 5.53 -6.71
C THR A 70 -9.98 4.02 -6.58
N ARG A 71 -9.05 3.29 -7.21
CA ARG A 71 -8.92 1.84 -7.14
C ARG A 71 -7.60 1.50 -6.48
N ILE A 72 -7.67 0.78 -5.37
CA ILE A 72 -6.51 0.42 -4.55
C ILE A 72 -6.35 -1.09 -4.59
N LEU A 73 -5.17 -1.56 -5.00
CA LEU A 73 -4.77 -2.95 -4.87
C LEU A 73 -3.84 -3.05 -3.67
N SER A 74 -4.26 -3.76 -2.62
CA SER A 74 -3.46 -3.97 -1.41
C SER A 74 -2.85 -5.36 -1.41
N ILE A 75 -1.51 -5.41 -1.39
CA ILE A 75 -0.68 -6.61 -1.34
C ILE A 75 0.16 -6.56 -0.07
N SER A 76 0.28 -7.70 0.64
CA SER A 76 1.14 -7.82 1.82
C SER A 76 1.75 -9.21 1.93
N ASP A 77 2.68 -9.35 2.86
CA ASP A 77 3.20 -10.65 3.27
C ASP A 77 3.71 -11.47 2.06
N THR A 78 4.46 -10.79 1.17
CA THR A 78 5.06 -11.47 0.01
C THR A 78 6.22 -12.38 0.42
N HIS A 79 6.86 -12.07 1.55
CA HIS A 79 7.91 -12.88 2.15
C HIS A 79 8.91 -13.42 1.13
N VAL A 80 9.42 -12.54 0.27
CA VAL A 80 10.45 -12.95 -0.70
C VAL A 80 11.55 -13.72 0.04
N PRO A 81 11.88 -14.97 -0.34
CA PRO A 81 11.73 -15.56 -1.68
C PRO A 81 10.51 -16.47 -1.91
N PHE A 82 9.45 -16.36 -1.15
CA PHE A 82 8.25 -17.21 -1.25
C PHE A 82 7.06 -16.53 -1.95
N GLU A 83 7.31 -15.42 -2.60
CA GLU A 83 6.32 -14.62 -3.31
C GLU A 83 5.49 -15.42 -4.32
N LEU A 84 4.21 -15.09 -4.47
CA LEU A 84 3.35 -15.63 -5.51
C LEU A 84 3.73 -15.06 -6.90
N PRO A 85 3.43 -15.78 -7.98
CA PRO A 85 3.62 -15.28 -9.34
C PRO A 85 2.84 -14.00 -9.59
N ILE A 86 3.44 -13.03 -10.31
CA ILE A 86 2.83 -11.71 -10.57
C ILE A 86 1.60 -11.83 -11.49
N ASP A 87 1.54 -12.82 -12.37
CA ASP A 87 0.40 -13.08 -13.25
C ASP A 87 -0.90 -13.45 -12.49
N THR A 88 -0.79 -13.81 -11.20
CA THR A 88 -1.93 -13.87 -10.27
C THR A 88 -2.73 -12.55 -10.26
N LEU A 89 -2.09 -11.43 -10.59
CA LEU A 89 -2.70 -10.09 -10.65
C LEU A 89 -3.21 -9.71 -12.05
N SER A 90 -3.39 -10.67 -12.97
CA SER A 90 -3.75 -10.42 -14.37
C SER A 90 -5.01 -9.57 -14.55
N ASP A 91 -6.02 -9.78 -13.72
CA ASP A 91 -7.31 -9.06 -13.79
C ASP A 91 -7.21 -7.59 -13.38
N TYR A 92 -6.12 -7.21 -12.72
CA TYR A 92 -5.90 -5.86 -12.18
C TYR A 92 -4.94 -5.02 -13.02
N LYS A 93 -4.33 -5.58 -14.06
CA LYS A 93 -3.39 -4.90 -14.95
C LYS A 93 -4.02 -3.66 -15.60
N GLY A 94 -3.39 -2.48 -15.40
CA GLY A 94 -3.86 -1.20 -15.93
C GLY A 94 -5.16 -0.68 -15.29
N ARG A 95 -5.67 -1.33 -14.24
CA ARG A 95 -6.93 -0.98 -13.56
C ARG A 95 -6.75 -0.42 -12.17
N VAL A 96 -5.51 -0.25 -11.72
CA VAL A 96 -5.14 0.16 -10.35
C VAL A 96 -4.66 1.61 -10.38
N ASP A 97 -5.21 2.43 -9.50
CA ASP A 97 -4.72 3.79 -9.29
C ASP A 97 -3.62 3.81 -8.22
N ILE A 98 -3.79 3.05 -7.14
CA ILE A 98 -2.84 2.94 -6.03
C ILE A 98 -2.50 1.47 -5.78
N LEU A 99 -1.21 1.13 -5.82
CA LEU A 99 -0.69 -0.12 -5.30
C LEU A 99 -0.24 0.13 -3.85
N GLN A 100 -0.95 -0.48 -2.90
CA GLN A 100 -0.60 -0.46 -1.48
C GLN A 100 0.22 -1.71 -1.15
N LEU A 101 1.49 -1.53 -0.82
CA LEU A 101 2.35 -2.58 -0.29
C LEU A 101 2.31 -2.51 1.23
N ASN A 102 1.59 -3.45 1.84
CA ASN A 102 1.23 -3.39 3.26
C ASN A 102 2.15 -4.27 4.12
N GLY A 103 3.46 -4.12 3.95
CA GLY A 103 4.50 -4.73 4.78
C GLY A 103 4.86 -6.18 4.46
N ASP A 104 5.93 -6.63 5.10
CA ASP A 104 6.53 -7.96 4.98
C ASP A 104 6.84 -8.35 3.53
N ILE A 105 7.53 -7.45 2.82
CA ILE A 105 7.97 -7.68 1.45
C ILE A 105 9.16 -8.66 1.44
N CYS A 106 10.16 -8.44 2.32
CA CYS A 106 11.27 -9.35 2.55
C CYS A 106 10.96 -10.26 3.72
N ASP A 107 11.31 -11.56 3.64
CA ASP A 107 11.18 -12.44 4.81
C ASP A 107 12.26 -12.17 5.87
N CYS A 108 13.43 -11.66 5.46
CA CYS A 108 14.54 -11.33 6.36
C CYS A 108 14.91 -12.47 7.34
N GLN A 109 14.80 -13.72 6.88
CA GLN A 109 15.01 -14.89 7.75
C GLN A 109 16.45 -14.99 8.25
N ALA A 110 17.44 -14.65 7.43
CA ALA A 110 18.86 -14.76 7.77
C ALA A 110 19.22 -13.94 9.03
N ILE A 111 18.50 -12.84 9.27
CA ILE A 111 18.69 -11.95 10.44
C ILE A 111 17.59 -12.11 11.48
N SER A 112 16.71 -13.10 11.32
CA SER A 112 15.66 -13.43 12.28
C SER A 112 16.22 -13.99 13.58
N LYS A 113 15.51 -13.74 14.68
CA LYS A 113 15.76 -14.41 15.97
C LYS A 113 15.22 -15.85 16.03
N PHE A 114 14.39 -16.25 15.08
CA PHE A 114 13.82 -17.59 14.99
C PHE A 114 14.74 -18.56 14.25
N GLY A 115 14.47 -19.85 14.35
CA GLY A 115 15.22 -20.90 13.65
C GLY A 115 15.21 -20.67 12.14
N LYS A 116 16.37 -20.84 11.50
CA LYS A 116 16.54 -20.60 10.06
C LYS A 116 16.17 -21.86 9.28
N VAL A 117 15.15 -21.77 8.45
CA VAL A 117 14.64 -22.90 7.65
C VAL A 117 15.35 -22.99 6.29
N TYR A 118 15.74 -21.84 5.74
CA TYR A 118 16.51 -21.75 4.50
C TYR A 118 17.73 -20.83 4.65
N ARG A 119 18.65 -20.88 3.70
CA ARG A 119 19.89 -20.12 3.74
C ARG A 119 20.03 -19.24 2.49
N VAL A 120 19.44 -18.07 2.56
CA VAL A 120 19.63 -17.01 1.57
C VAL A 120 20.35 -15.86 2.27
N SER A 121 21.30 -15.20 1.58
CA SER A 121 21.93 -14.03 2.17
C SER A 121 20.92 -12.88 2.26
N PRO A 122 20.98 -12.02 3.29
CA PRO A 122 20.07 -10.85 3.37
C PRO A 122 20.13 -9.97 2.13
N MET A 123 21.32 -9.85 1.53
CA MET A 123 21.51 -9.04 0.33
C MET A 123 20.86 -9.66 -0.91
N GLU A 124 20.97 -10.98 -1.09
CA GLU A 124 20.29 -11.68 -2.20
C GLU A 124 18.78 -11.57 -2.08
N GLU A 125 18.26 -11.65 -0.85
CA GLU A 125 16.84 -11.49 -0.55
C GLU A 125 16.34 -10.07 -0.88
N ILE A 126 17.08 -9.03 -0.45
CA ILE A 126 16.75 -7.63 -0.76
C ILE A 126 16.78 -7.36 -2.27
N ILE A 127 17.79 -7.90 -2.98
CA ILE A 127 17.89 -7.77 -4.45
C ILE A 127 16.69 -8.43 -5.13
N LYS A 128 16.32 -9.64 -4.70
CA LYS A 128 15.19 -10.37 -5.24
C LYS A 128 13.87 -9.65 -4.96
N ALA A 129 13.67 -9.17 -3.73
CA ALA A 129 12.49 -8.41 -3.34
C ALA A 129 12.36 -7.12 -4.15
N ARG A 130 13.48 -6.38 -4.33
CA ARG A 130 13.50 -5.20 -5.20
C ARG A 130 13.07 -5.51 -6.62
N LYS A 131 13.61 -6.60 -7.20
CA LYS A 131 13.23 -7.02 -8.54
C LYS A 131 11.74 -7.36 -8.62
N TYR A 132 11.24 -8.11 -7.66
CA TYR A 132 9.83 -8.51 -7.61
C TYR A 132 8.89 -7.30 -7.55
N VAL A 133 9.22 -6.30 -6.73
CA VAL A 133 8.43 -5.06 -6.65
C VAL A 133 8.48 -4.28 -7.97
N ILE A 134 9.64 -4.19 -8.62
CA ILE A 134 9.77 -3.56 -9.94
C ILE A 134 8.86 -4.26 -10.96
N ASP A 135 8.97 -5.59 -11.05
CA ASP A 135 8.16 -6.41 -11.96
C ASP A 135 6.65 -6.23 -11.66
N MET A 136 6.26 -6.11 -10.39
CA MET A 136 4.87 -5.86 -9.97
C MET A 136 4.39 -4.46 -10.40
N ILE A 137 5.19 -3.42 -10.23
CA ILE A 137 4.85 -2.05 -10.67
C ILE A 137 4.70 -1.99 -12.19
N GLU A 138 5.61 -2.62 -12.92
CA GLU A 138 5.57 -2.70 -14.39
C GLU A 138 4.35 -3.48 -14.89
N TYR A 139 3.97 -4.53 -14.17
CA TYR A 139 2.83 -5.37 -14.54
C TYR A 139 1.49 -4.71 -14.24
N VAL A 140 1.31 -4.21 -13.01
CA VAL A 140 0.05 -3.61 -12.54
C VAL A 140 -0.16 -2.21 -13.12
N GLN A 141 0.93 -1.46 -13.37
CA GLN A 141 0.92 -0.09 -13.90
C GLN A 141 0.13 0.91 -13.04
N PRO A 142 0.38 0.98 -11.73
CA PRO A 142 -0.31 1.93 -10.85
C PRO A 142 0.18 3.36 -11.11
N LYS A 143 -0.63 4.35 -10.73
CA LYS A 143 -0.23 5.77 -10.75
C LYS A 143 0.55 6.17 -9.50
N LYS A 144 0.28 5.47 -8.40
CA LYS A 144 0.92 5.68 -7.11
C LYS A 144 1.22 4.33 -6.46
N VAL A 145 2.36 4.25 -5.76
CA VAL A 145 2.68 3.15 -4.84
C VAL A 145 2.79 3.73 -3.44
N VAL A 146 2.11 3.13 -2.49
CA VAL A 146 2.21 3.46 -1.07
C VAL A 146 2.80 2.26 -0.36
N VAL A 147 3.80 2.48 0.48
CA VAL A 147 4.56 1.42 1.14
C VAL A 147 4.55 1.63 2.64
N THR A 148 4.10 0.63 3.38
CA THR A 148 4.27 0.51 4.82
C THR A 148 5.21 -0.65 5.12
N TYR A 149 5.90 -0.63 6.27
CA TYR A 149 6.73 -1.77 6.66
C TYR A 149 5.96 -2.74 7.54
N GLY A 150 6.37 -4.02 7.51
CA GLY A 150 5.89 -5.03 8.43
C GLY A 150 6.94 -5.42 9.46
N ASN A 151 6.61 -6.41 10.29
CA ASN A 151 7.51 -6.86 11.35
C ASN A 151 8.75 -7.62 10.83
N HIS A 152 8.72 -8.15 9.61
CA HIS A 152 9.89 -8.75 8.98
C HIS A 152 10.83 -7.68 8.43
N ASP A 153 10.31 -6.62 7.84
CA ASP A 153 11.11 -5.54 7.28
C ASP A 153 11.92 -4.81 8.37
N ILE A 154 11.33 -4.63 9.57
CA ILE A 154 12.01 -3.99 10.72
C ILE A 154 13.04 -4.90 11.41
N ARG A 155 13.11 -6.21 11.04
CA ARG A 155 14.19 -7.09 11.53
C ARG A 155 15.56 -6.54 11.19
N PHE A 156 15.66 -5.79 10.10
CA PHE A 156 16.89 -5.14 9.67
C PHE A 156 17.40 -4.16 10.74
N GLN A 157 16.56 -3.22 11.18
CA GLN A 157 16.87 -2.30 12.26
C GLN A 157 17.24 -3.03 13.56
N ASN A 158 16.43 -4.03 13.93
CA ASN A 158 16.64 -4.81 15.15
C ASN A 158 17.97 -5.58 15.12
N TYR A 159 18.41 -6.04 13.96
CA TYR A 159 19.70 -6.69 13.78
C TYR A 159 20.85 -5.69 13.91
N LEU A 160 20.73 -4.53 13.26
CA LEU A 160 21.76 -3.47 13.35
C LEU A 160 21.91 -2.96 14.77
N ALA A 161 20.82 -2.67 15.46
CA ALA A 161 20.82 -2.21 16.85
C ALA A 161 21.48 -3.18 17.84
N LYS A 162 21.50 -4.48 17.52
CA LYS A 162 22.18 -5.50 18.34
C LYS A 162 23.67 -5.68 18.03
N ASN A 163 24.07 -5.36 16.82
CA ASN A 163 25.39 -5.72 16.30
C ASN A 163 26.28 -4.51 16.00
N LEU A 164 25.73 -3.31 16.06
CA LEU A 164 26.46 -2.06 15.85
C LEU A 164 26.36 -1.18 17.10
N ASP A 165 27.31 -0.26 17.22
CA ASP A 165 27.20 0.85 18.17
C ASP A 165 25.98 1.71 17.83
N ASN A 166 25.31 2.27 18.86
CA ASN A 166 24.10 3.03 18.69
C ASN A 166 24.26 4.23 17.75
N GLU A 167 25.37 4.96 17.86
CA GLU A 167 25.65 6.10 16.99
C GLU A 167 25.81 5.68 15.52
N ILE A 168 26.42 4.52 15.28
CA ILE A 168 26.58 3.96 13.94
C ILE A 168 25.22 3.41 13.43
N ALA A 169 24.45 2.78 14.30
CA ALA A 169 23.14 2.24 13.93
C ALA A 169 22.16 3.34 13.48
N GLU A 170 22.23 4.55 14.06
CA GLU A 170 21.42 5.71 13.66
C GLU A 170 21.73 6.20 12.23
N LEU A 171 22.91 5.91 11.71
CA LEU A 171 23.29 6.26 10.32
C LEU A 171 22.82 5.24 9.28
N MET A 172 22.25 4.13 9.74
CA MET A 172 21.83 3.03 8.87
C MET A 172 20.32 3.06 8.60
N PRO A 173 19.88 2.55 7.44
CA PRO A 173 18.45 2.49 7.15
C PRO A 173 17.70 1.64 8.17
N LYS A 174 16.49 2.06 8.52
CA LYS A 174 15.67 1.42 9.55
C LYS A 174 15.07 0.09 9.07
N THR A 175 14.72 0.01 7.79
CA THR A 175 14.09 -1.18 7.22
C THR A 175 14.77 -1.61 5.93
N SER A 176 14.58 -2.88 5.54
CA SER A 176 14.96 -3.34 4.21
C SER A 176 14.27 -2.57 3.08
N LEU A 177 13.05 -2.08 3.34
CA LEU A 177 12.26 -1.32 2.37
C LEU A 177 12.81 0.09 2.13
N GLU A 178 13.39 0.73 3.14
CA GLU A 178 14.05 2.03 2.98
C GLU A 178 15.19 1.94 1.96
N LEU A 179 16.02 0.87 2.02
CA LEU A 179 17.04 0.58 1.01
C LEU A 179 16.43 0.40 -0.39
N ILE A 180 15.31 -0.31 -0.48
CA ILE A 180 14.68 -0.63 -1.77
C ILE A 180 14.02 0.61 -2.39
N PHE A 181 13.31 1.41 -1.60
CA PHE A 181 12.44 2.47 -2.13
C PHE A 181 13.06 3.87 -2.07
N VAL A 182 13.94 4.16 -1.09
CA VAL A 182 14.39 5.52 -0.76
C VAL A 182 15.88 5.72 -1.04
N ASP A 183 16.76 4.88 -0.46
CA ASP A 183 18.21 5.14 -0.44
C ASP A 183 18.95 4.50 -1.62
N GLY A 184 18.52 3.32 -2.05
CA GLY A 184 19.31 2.45 -2.88
C GLY A 184 20.49 1.82 -2.09
N PHE A 185 21.25 0.96 -2.72
CA PHE A 185 22.36 0.27 -2.06
C PHE A 185 23.42 -0.26 -3.03
N ASN A 186 24.62 -0.44 -2.51
CA ASN A 186 25.70 -1.12 -3.21
C ASN A 186 25.75 -2.60 -2.82
N HIS A 187 25.97 -3.46 -3.79
CA HIS A 187 26.27 -4.86 -3.57
C HIS A 187 27.62 -5.22 -4.16
N TYR A 188 28.48 -5.83 -3.36
CA TYR A 188 29.75 -6.39 -3.80
C TYR A 188 29.63 -7.90 -3.91
N ASN A 189 29.63 -8.40 -5.13
CA ASN A 189 29.66 -9.84 -5.39
C ASN A 189 31.09 -10.37 -5.23
N LYS A 190 31.37 -11.00 -4.10
CA LYS A 190 32.71 -11.52 -3.78
C LYS A 190 33.20 -12.60 -4.76
N ARG A 191 32.29 -13.37 -5.38
CA ARG A 191 32.64 -14.44 -6.32
C ARG A 191 33.13 -13.89 -7.66
N GLU A 192 32.52 -12.82 -8.12
CA GLU A 192 32.77 -12.19 -9.41
C GLU A 192 33.72 -10.99 -9.31
N GLY A 193 34.00 -10.50 -8.08
CA GLY A 193 34.78 -9.30 -7.85
C GLY A 193 34.11 -8.02 -8.36
N THR A 194 32.77 -8.04 -8.56
CA THR A 194 32.02 -6.93 -9.15
C THR A 194 31.26 -6.13 -8.08
N LYS A 195 31.17 -4.81 -8.29
CA LYS A 195 30.34 -3.91 -7.46
C LYS A 195 29.20 -3.38 -8.32
N SER A 196 27.98 -3.58 -7.84
CA SER A 196 26.76 -3.10 -8.51
C SER A 196 26.05 -2.08 -7.63
N TRP A 197 25.54 -1.01 -8.23
CA TRP A 197 24.64 -0.06 -7.60
C TRP A 197 23.20 -0.38 -7.94
N TYR A 198 22.37 -0.47 -6.94
CA TYR A 198 20.92 -0.63 -7.06
C TYR A 198 20.26 0.69 -6.67
N ALA A 199 19.85 1.46 -7.68
CA ALA A 199 19.12 2.72 -7.46
C ALA A 199 17.78 2.46 -6.75
N PRO A 200 17.30 3.36 -5.89
CA PRO A 200 16.01 3.21 -5.24
C PRO A 200 14.88 3.20 -6.26
N ILE A 201 13.79 2.48 -5.96
CA ILE A 201 12.63 2.37 -6.87
C ILE A 201 12.03 3.74 -7.17
N SER A 202 12.05 4.67 -6.21
CA SER A 202 11.59 6.05 -6.39
C SER A 202 12.24 6.79 -7.56
N GLN A 203 13.46 6.40 -7.94
CA GLN A 203 14.18 6.99 -9.08
C GLN A 203 13.92 6.28 -10.42
N LEU A 204 13.44 5.03 -10.38
CA LEU A 204 13.23 4.23 -11.60
C LEU A 204 11.91 4.57 -12.30
N PHE A 205 10.92 5.03 -11.59
CA PHE A 205 9.57 5.29 -12.09
C PHE A 205 9.18 6.76 -11.97
N PRO A 206 9.70 7.65 -12.85
CA PRO A 206 9.47 9.10 -12.73
C PRO A 206 7.99 9.50 -12.90
N TYR A 207 7.16 8.61 -13.45
CA TYR A 207 5.73 8.85 -13.66
C TYR A 207 4.83 8.17 -12.62
N VAL A 208 5.42 7.41 -11.69
CA VAL A 208 4.71 6.76 -10.58
C VAL A 208 5.12 7.44 -9.29
N LYS A 209 4.14 7.99 -8.56
CA LYS A 209 4.42 8.56 -7.25
C LYS A 209 4.71 7.45 -6.25
N ILE A 210 5.94 7.38 -5.74
CA ILE A 210 6.32 6.45 -4.68
C ILE A 210 6.24 7.17 -3.32
N ASP A 211 5.47 6.61 -2.40
CA ASP A 211 5.21 7.17 -1.07
C ASP A 211 5.58 6.10 -0.01
N TYR A 212 6.79 6.22 0.56
CA TYR A 212 7.23 5.36 1.65
C TYR A 212 6.81 5.99 2.98
N ALA A 213 5.89 5.35 3.69
CA ALA A 213 5.25 5.91 4.87
C ALA A 213 6.13 5.93 6.13
N ASP A 214 7.28 5.24 6.15
CA ASP A 214 8.13 5.02 7.35
C ASP A 214 7.29 4.67 8.60
N ASN A 215 6.25 3.87 8.39
CA ASN A 215 5.32 3.44 9.43
C ASN A 215 4.76 2.06 9.10
N TRP A 216 4.24 1.36 10.12
CA TRP A 216 3.56 0.08 9.99
C TRP A 216 2.09 0.21 9.55
N TRP A 217 1.61 1.42 9.33
CA TRP A 217 0.27 1.71 8.83
C TRP A 217 0.21 3.00 8.01
N THR A 218 -0.83 3.10 7.21
CA THR A 218 -1.19 4.33 6.47
C THR A 218 -2.70 4.43 6.35
N GLN A 219 -3.19 5.64 6.09
CA GLN A 219 -4.61 5.88 5.81
C GLN A 219 -4.79 6.45 4.40
N ILE A 220 -5.66 5.82 3.62
CA ILE A 220 -6.06 6.28 2.29
C ILE A 220 -7.58 6.45 2.29
N GLY A 221 -8.05 7.70 2.20
CA GLY A 221 -9.47 7.99 2.37
C GLY A 221 -9.99 7.58 3.75
N ASP A 222 -11.04 6.80 3.80
CA ASP A 222 -11.63 6.27 5.04
C ASP A 222 -11.11 4.87 5.43
N THR A 223 -10.07 4.39 4.74
CA THR A 223 -9.47 3.07 4.96
C THR A 223 -8.09 3.17 5.60
N ILE A 224 -7.87 2.44 6.69
CA ILE A 224 -6.54 2.22 7.27
C ILE A 224 -6.00 0.88 6.74
N PHE A 225 -4.75 0.89 6.27
CA PHE A 225 -3.95 -0.28 5.92
C PHE A 225 -2.88 -0.46 7.00
N ALA A 226 -2.83 -1.63 7.63
CA ALA A 226 -1.97 -1.83 8.79
C ALA A 226 -1.29 -3.20 8.82
N HIS A 227 -0.02 -3.18 9.26
CA HIS A 227 0.79 -4.38 9.47
C HIS A 227 1.41 -4.34 10.88
N PRO A 228 0.65 -4.64 11.94
CA PRO A 228 1.16 -4.59 13.31
C PRO A 228 2.17 -5.69 13.59
N SER A 229 3.13 -5.43 14.48
CA SER A 229 4.05 -6.47 14.95
C SER A 229 3.42 -7.40 16.00
N ALA A 230 2.28 -6.99 16.58
CA ALA A 230 1.58 -7.76 17.60
C ALA A 230 0.74 -8.87 16.95
N PHE A 231 0.82 -10.08 17.48
CA PHE A 231 0.06 -11.23 17.05
C PHE A 231 -0.74 -11.84 18.19
N SER A 232 -1.92 -12.35 17.87
CA SER A 232 -2.75 -13.15 18.75
C SER A 232 -3.25 -14.39 17.99
N SER A 233 -3.15 -15.57 18.61
CA SER A 233 -3.66 -16.81 18.04
C SER A 233 -5.19 -16.83 17.94
N GLY A 234 -5.90 -16.04 18.77
CA GLY A 234 -7.35 -15.91 18.69
C GLY A 234 -7.79 -15.27 17.38
N ILE A 235 -8.83 -15.81 16.76
CA ILE A 235 -9.46 -15.24 15.56
C ILE A 235 -9.87 -13.81 15.86
N LEU A 236 -9.61 -12.89 14.94
CA LEU A 236 -9.97 -11.47 15.01
C LEU A 236 -9.24 -10.65 16.09
N LYS A 237 -8.59 -11.27 17.07
CA LYS A 237 -8.01 -10.55 18.23
C LYS A 237 -6.91 -9.56 17.87
N THR A 238 -6.10 -9.85 16.86
CA THR A 238 -5.08 -8.89 16.37
C THR A 238 -5.75 -7.69 15.74
N ALA A 239 -6.73 -7.93 14.87
CA ALA A 239 -7.45 -6.89 14.16
C ALA A 239 -8.33 -6.03 15.10
N GLU A 240 -8.98 -6.64 16.08
CA GLU A 240 -9.72 -5.95 17.13
C GLU A 240 -8.81 -4.98 17.93
N LYS A 241 -7.63 -5.44 18.34
CA LYS A 241 -6.65 -4.61 19.04
C LYS A 241 -6.16 -3.45 18.17
N ALA A 242 -5.87 -3.70 16.90
CA ALA A 242 -5.46 -2.65 15.97
C ALA A 242 -6.58 -1.61 15.77
N MET A 243 -7.82 -2.04 15.60
CA MET A 243 -8.97 -1.14 15.50
C MET A 243 -9.10 -0.25 16.73
N HIS A 244 -9.01 -0.82 17.94
CA HIS A 244 -9.06 -0.05 19.19
C HIS A 244 -7.88 0.92 19.32
N PHE A 245 -6.67 0.49 18.93
CA PHE A 245 -5.51 1.38 18.89
C PHE A 245 -5.78 2.62 18.04
N PHE A 246 -6.18 2.46 16.78
CA PHE A 246 -6.45 3.59 15.89
C PHE A 246 -7.59 4.49 16.37
N ARG A 247 -8.62 3.90 16.99
CA ARG A 247 -9.70 4.68 17.60
C ARG A 247 -9.22 5.52 18.79
N ASN A 248 -8.36 4.96 19.64
CA ASN A 248 -7.77 5.66 20.78
C ASN A 248 -6.82 6.77 20.34
N GLU A 249 -6.13 6.60 19.20
CA GLU A 249 -5.34 7.66 18.56
C GLU A 249 -6.22 8.76 17.90
N GLY A 250 -7.53 8.64 17.96
CA GLY A 250 -8.47 9.64 17.43
C GLY A 250 -8.68 9.58 15.93
N LEU A 251 -8.24 8.50 15.26
CA LEU A 251 -8.41 8.36 13.81
C LEU A 251 -9.86 8.04 13.44
N MET A 252 -10.33 8.69 12.38
CA MET A 252 -11.65 8.47 11.80
C MET A 252 -11.52 7.59 10.57
N PHE A 253 -12.10 6.40 10.60
CA PHE A 253 -12.10 5.44 9.50
C PHE A 253 -13.33 4.53 9.58
N SER A 254 -13.73 3.98 8.45
CA SER A 254 -14.82 2.99 8.36
C SER A 254 -14.33 1.60 7.92
N GLU A 255 -13.12 1.53 7.37
CA GLU A 255 -12.50 0.31 6.89
C GLU A 255 -11.10 0.13 7.52
N LEU A 256 -10.75 -1.10 7.87
CA LEU A 256 -9.42 -1.50 8.33
C LEU A 256 -8.97 -2.74 7.57
N VAL A 257 -7.93 -2.60 6.76
CA VAL A 257 -7.29 -3.71 6.03
C VAL A 257 -6.05 -4.15 6.78
N MET A 258 -6.06 -5.41 7.23
CA MET A 258 -5.04 -5.99 8.09
C MET A 258 -4.18 -7.00 7.34
N ALA A 259 -2.88 -6.84 7.46
CA ALA A 259 -1.84 -7.79 7.10
C ALA A 259 -1.34 -8.60 8.31
N HIS A 260 -0.21 -9.26 8.22
CA HIS A 260 0.51 -9.96 9.30
C HIS A 260 -0.09 -11.30 9.75
N THR A 261 -1.40 -11.42 9.81
CA THR A 261 -2.04 -12.62 10.35
C THR A 261 -2.11 -13.76 9.35
N HIS A 262 -1.87 -13.49 8.08
CA HIS A 262 -2.03 -14.40 6.93
C HIS A 262 -3.42 -15.06 6.89
N ARG A 263 -4.43 -14.42 7.48
CA ARG A 263 -5.81 -14.89 7.45
C ARG A 263 -6.58 -14.16 6.36
N VAL A 264 -7.53 -14.84 5.78
CA VAL A 264 -8.51 -14.25 4.88
C VAL A 264 -9.85 -14.23 5.58
N GLY A 265 -10.39 -13.04 5.78
CA GLY A 265 -11.69 -12.90 6.44
C GLY A 265 -12.19 -11.46 6.45
N GLU A 266 -13.50 -11.34 6.56
CA GLU A 266 -14.20 -10.06 6.64
C GLU A 266 -15.09 -10.06 7.89
N TYR A 267 -15.02 -8.98 8.65
CA TYR A 267 -15.71 -8.86 9.94
C TYR A 267 -16.25 -7.46 10.13
N TYR A 268 -17.25 -7.33 10.99
CA TYR A 268 -17.79 -6.05 11.39
C TYR A 268 -17.72 -5.89 12.91
N ILE A 269 -17.16 -4.77 13.38
CA ILE A 269 -17.21 -4.36 14.77
C ILE A 269 -17.88 -2.98 14.82
N GLY A 270 -19.13 -2.93 15.26
CA GLY A 270 -19.98 -1.77 15.08
C GLY A 270 -20.12 -1.42 13.60
N ASN A 271 -19.79 -0.19 13.23
CA ASN A 271 -19.86 0.28 11.84
C ASN A 271 -18.51 0.13 11.09
N THR A 272 -17.46 -0.37 11.75
CA THR A 272 -16.17 -0.57 11.13
C THR A 272 -16.08 -1.96 10.50
N ARG A 273 -15.80 -2.01 9.20
CA ARG A 273 -15.47 -3.24 8.49
C ARG A 273 -13.97 -3.51 8.66
N ILE A 274 -13.63 -4.74 9.01
CA ILE A 274 -12.26 -5.22 9.14
C ILE A 274 -12.05 -6.32 8.11
N ILE A 275 -10.95 -6.22 7.35
CA ILE A 275 -10.56 -7.19 6.35
C ILE A 275 -9.17 -7.70 6.72
N GLU A 276 -9.04 -8.98 7.06
CA GLU A 276 -7.75 -9.69 7.11
C GLU A 276 -7.45 -10.18 5.69
N GLN A 277 -6.41 -9.62 5.04
CA GLN A 277 -6.26 -9.70 3.58
C GLN A 277 -5.53 -10.95 3.07
N GLY A 278 -5.03 -11.82 3.99
CA GLY A 278 -4.21 -12.96 3.62
C GLY A 278 -2.75 -12.60 3.36
N ALA A 279 -2.00 -13.52 2.78
CA ALA A 279 -0.62 -13.35 2.38
C ALA A 279 -0.46 -13.50 0.86
N PHE A 280 0.38 -12.68 0.24
CA PHE A 280 0.72 -12.82 -1.17
C PHE A 280 2.01 -13.62 -1.36
N SER A 281 2.09 -14.74 -0.63
CA SER A 281 3.18 -15.70 -0.68
C SER A 281 2.65 -17.13 -0.64
N ASP A 282 3.45 -18.08 -1.13
CA ASP A 282 3.18 -19.51 -1.01
C ASP A 282 3.23 -19.92 0.47
N VAL A 283 2.07 -19.90 1.12
CA VAL A 283 1.95 -20.17 2.56
C VAL A 283 2.36 -21.60 2.94
N SER A 284 2.43 -22.53 1.99
CA SER A 284 2.92 -23.88 2.22
C SER A 284 4.42 -23.92 2.51
N LYS A 285 5.16 -22.93 2.04
CA LYS A 285 6.61 -22.75 2.27
C LYS A 285 6.90 -21.94 3.52
N ASN A 286 5.93 -21.16 4.00
CA ASN A 286 6.04 -20.40 5.22
C ASN A 286 5.82 -21.31 6.44
N ASN A 287 6.88 -21.73 7.07
CA ASN A 287 6.87 -22.81 8.09
C ASN A 287 6.35 -22.35 9.46
N TYR A 288 5.42 -21.37 9.50
CA TYR A 288 4.89 -20.81 10.74
C TYR A 288 3.97 -21.75 11.53
N SER A 289 3.46 -22.81 10.88
CA SER A 289 2.47 -23.71 11.50
C SER A 289 3.02 -25.10 11.87
N ASN A 290 4.33 -25.30 11.84
CA ASN A 290 4.99 -26.60 11.98
C ASN A 290 4.63 -27.33 13.30
N GLY A 291 3.53 -28.06 13.29
CA GLY A 291 3.03 -28.83 14.43
C GLY A 291 2.45 -28.00 15.59
N GLN A 292 2.27 -26.70 15.45
CA GLN A 292 1.84 -25.82 16.53
C GLN A 292 0.35 -25.42 16.50
N LEU A 293 -0.46 -26.06 15.68
CA LEU A 293 -1.93 -25.85 15.60
C LEU A 293 -2.34 -24.36 15.49
N TYR A 294 -1.55 -23.55 14.80
CA TYR A 294 -1.97 -22.19 14.48
C TYR A 294 -3.14 -22.19 13.49
N ASN A 295 -3.90 -21.12 13.47
CA ASN A 295 -4.93 -20.94 12.44
C ASN A 295 -4.30 -21.07 11.05
N SER A 296 -5.03 -21.74 10.15
CA SER A 296 -4.55 -21.95 8.79
C SER A 296 -4.27 -20.61 8.12
N GLN A 297 -3.08 -20.51 7.53
CA GLN A 297 -2.72 -19.38 6.69
C GLN A 297 -3.40 -19.52 5.33
N LYS A 298 -3.71 -18.40 4.71
CA LYS A 298 -4.35 -18.33 3.40
C LYS A 298 -3.69 -17.30 2.52
N GLU A 299 -3.61 -17.62 1.26
CA GLU A 299 -3.18 -16.70 0.22
C GLU A 299 -4.33 -15.76 -0.14
N GLY A 300 -4.01 -14.48 -0.30
CA GLY A 300 -5.03 -13.51 -0.63
C GLY A 300 -4.51 -12.07 -0.72
N PHE A 301 -5.39 -11.19 -1.17
CA PHE A 301 -5.18 -9.75 -1.28
C PHE A 301 -6.51 -9.00 -1.38
N VAL A 302 -6.47 -7.68 -1.35
CA VAL A 302 -7.68 -6.84 -1.43
C VAL A 302 -7.63 -5.91 -2.64
N TYR A 303 -8.73 -5.87 -3.39
CA TYR A 303 -9.00 -4.83 -4.37
C TYR A 303 -10.12 -3.93 -3.86
N LEU A 304 -9.80 -2.67 -3.54
CA LEU A 304 -10.68 -1.74 -2.86
C LEU A 304 -11.01 -0.56 -3.77
N CYS A 305 -12.28 -0.18 -3.80
CA CYS A 305 -12.77 0.96 -4.55
C CYS A 305 -13.26 2.06 -3.61
N GLN A 306 -12.86 3.31 -3.89
CA GLN A 306 -13.33 4.48 -3.15
C GLN A 306 -14.03 5.47 -4.08
N ASP A 307 -14.97 6.21 -3.51
CA ASP A 307 -15.61 7.35 -4.17
C ASP A 307 -14.69 8.59 -4.16
N ILE A 308 -15.20 9.70 -4.70
CA ILE A 308 -14.43 10.97 -4.78
C ILE A 308 -14.13 11.58 -3.39
N ASN A 309 -14.87 11.21 -2.37
CA ASN A 309 -14.66 11.68 -1.00
C ASN A 309 -13.72 10.75 -0.22
N GLY A 310 -13.14 9.75 -0.88
CA GLY A 310 -12.29 8.74 -0.26
C GLY A 310 -13.08 7.72 0.58
N LYS A 311 -14.39 7.64 0.40
CA LYS A 311 -15.21 6.67 1.10
C LYS A 311 -15.25 5.34 0.35
N THR A 312 -15.02 4.25 1.05
CA THR A 312 -15.01 2.91 0.46
C THR A 312 -16.39 2.49 -0.05
N ILE A 313 -16.41 2.03 -1.30
CA ILE A 313 -17.59 1.46 -1.95
C ILE A 313 -17.54 -0.04 -1.72
N ARG A 314 -18.24 -0.50 -0.67
CA ARG A 314 -18.16 -1.90 -0.20
C ARG A 314 -18.56 -2.91 -1.27
N GLU A 315 -19.57 -2.59 -2.06
CA GLU A 315 -20.10 -3.46 -3.12
C GLU A 315 -19.15 -3.63 -4.31
N LYS A 316 -18.12 -2.79 -4.40
CA LYS A 316 -17.06 -2.83 -5.43
C LYS A 316 -15.69 -3.17 -4.85
N THR A 317 -15.64 -3.57 -3.59
CA THR A 317 -14.45 -3.98 -2.87
C THR A 317 -14.42 -5.50 -2.76
N GLU A 318 -13.33 -6.11 -3.18
CA GLU A 318 -13.16 -7.55 -3.24
C GLU A 318 -12.03 -7.98 -2.29
N LEU A 319 -12.35 -8.90 -1.38
CA LEU A 319 -11.35 -9.70 -0.68
C LEU A 319 -11.13 -10.97 -1.52
N VAL A 320 -9.98 -11.04 -2.18
CA VAL A 320 -9.63 -12.16 -3.05
C VAL A 320 -8.91 -13.21 -2.22
N ALA A 321 -9.57 -14.34 -2.01
CA ALA A 321 -8.97 -15.53 -1.44
C ALA A 321 -8.41 -16.40 -2.56
N LEU A 322 -7.12 -16.69 -2.52
CA LEU A 322 -6.49 -17.66 -3.40
C LEU A 322 -6.51 -19.03 -2.73
N ASN A 323 -6.57 -20.08 -3.50
CA ASN A 323 -6.73 -21.46 -2.99
C ASN A 323 -5.46 -22.03 -2.38
#